data_37e76fb3baa5ee8ede58db0796891c1e
#
_entry.id   37e76fb3baa5ee8ede58db0796891c1e
#
_cell.length_a   1.000
_cell.length_b   1.000
_cell.length_c   1.000
_cell.angle_alpha   90.00
_cell.angle_beta   90.00
_cell.angle_gamma   90.00
#
_symmetry.space_group_name_H-M   'P 1'
#
loop_
_entity.id
_entity.type
_entity.pdbx_description
1 polymer ?
#
loop_
_entity_poly.entity_id
_entity_poly.type
_entity_poly.pdbx_seq_one_letter_code
_entity_poly.pdbx_strand_id
1 'polypeptide(L)'
;GKADRSPDKFVQVLIDKDAKLQVKDGMSNASAQDTTKDRLVDRVRQLQGAPGADGKAAPVVISADKNVKYESVVEVMDRLQRAGIERVGLSVQTSR
;
A
#
# COMPACT_ATOMS: atom_id res chain seq x y z
N GLY A 1 -22.65 -5.94 -16.18
CA GLY A 1 -22.49 -5.73 -15.72
C GLY A 1 -22.33 -5.23 -15.19
N LYS A 2 -22.37 -5.18 -15.28
CA LYS A 2 -22.09 -4.82 -14.83
C LYS A 2 -21.58 -4.81 -14.19
N ALA A 3 -21.81 -4.68 -14.47
CA ALA A 3 -21.09 -4.51 -13.90
C ALA A 3 -20.42 -5.11 -13.21
N ASP A 4 -20.35 -5.54 -13.29
CA ASP A 4 -19.64 -6.06 -12.66
C ASP A 4 -18.48 -5.70 -12.53
N ARG A 5 -18.38 -5.04 -11.79
CA ARG A 5 -17.13 -4.73 -11.56
C ARG A 5 -16.54 -5.70 -10.71
N SER A 6 -15.44 -6.31 -11.09
CA SER A 6 -14.72 -7.09 -10.12
C SER A 6 -14.17 -6.17 -9.05
N PRO A 7 -14.01 -6.66 -7.83
CA PRO A 7 -13.38 -5.86 -6.80
C PRO A 7 -12.01 -5.41 -7.27
N ASP A 8 -11.68 -4.20 -7.00
CA ASP A 8 -10.40 -3.66 -7.42
C ASP A 8 -9.31 -4.24 -6.55
N LYS A 9 -8.31 -4.81 -7.21
CA LYS A 9 -7.14 -5.28 -6.51
C LYS A 9 -6.34 -4.07 -6.01
N PHE A 10 -5.86 -4.16 -4.79
CA PHE A 10 -4.98 -3.11 -4.27
C PHE A 10 -4.00 -3.71 -3.28
N VAL A 11 -2.91 -3.00 -3.06
CA VAL A 11 -1.89 -3.39 -2.10
C VAL A 11 -1.99 -2.45 -0.92
N GLN A 12 -1.97 -3.00 0.27
CA GLN A 12 -2.04 -2.19 1.48
C GLN A 12 -0.69 -2.16 2.16
N VAL A 13 -0.22 -0.95 2.46
CA VAL A 13 1.00 -0.72 3.22
C VAL A 13 0.57 -0.18 4.58
N LEU A 14 1.03 -0.83 5.65
CA LEU A 14 0.67 -0.43 6.99
C LEU A 14 1.88 0.17 7.68
N ILE A 15 1.67 1.30 8.35
CA ILE A 15 2.71 1.97 9.12
C ILE A 15 2.19 2.09 10.54
N ASP A 16 2.86 1.44 11.48
CA ASP A 16 2.40 1.52 12.87
C ASP A 16 3.00 2.75 13.55
N LYS A 17 2.65 2.93 14.80
CA LYS A 17 3.08 4.12 15.55
C LYS A 17 4.59 4.22 15.69
N ASP A 18 5.28 3.09 15.57
CA ASP A 18 6.74 3.06 15.65
C ASP A 18 7.39 3.12 14.27
N ALA A 19 6.61 3.42 13.26
CA ALA A 19 7.06 3.53 11.88
C ALA A 19 7.50 2.20 11.29
N LYS A 20 7.04 1.09 11.85
CA LYS A 20 7.30 -0.21 11.28
C LYS A 20 6.38 -0.44 10.09
N LEU A 21 6.91 -1.07 9.08
CA LEU A 21 6.21 -1.25 7.82
C LEU A 21 5.77 -2.69 7.64
N GLN A 22 4.55 -2.84 7.14
CA GLN A 22 4.01 -4.13 6.74
C GLN A 22 3.29 -3.96 5.43
N VAL A 23 3.23 -5.03 4.66
CA VAL A 23 2.49 -5.01 3.40
C VAL A 23 1.56 -6.21 3.37
N LYS A 24 0.44 -6.05 2.70
CA LYS A 24 -0.48 -7.15 2.48
C LYS A 24 -1.27 -6.91 1.21
N ASP A 25 -1.80 -8.01 0.69
CA ASP A 25 -2.75 -7.93 -0.41
C ASP A 25 -4.07 -7.46 0.19
N GLY A 26 -4.55 -6.32 -0.29
CA GLY A 26 -5.76 -5.72 0.28
C GLY A 26 -7.01 -6.54 0.06
N MET A 27 -7.00 -7.44 -0.91
CA MET A 27 -8.17 -8.28 -1.21
C MET A 27 -8.13 -9.62 -0.50
N SER A 28 -7.00 -9.94 0.12
CA SER A 28 -6.80 -11.24 0.73
C SER A 28 -6.97 -11.18 2.24
N ASN A 29 -7.33 -12.29 2.83
CA ASN A 29 -7.33 -12.42 4.28
C ASN A 29 -5.97 -12.79 4.83
N ALA A 30 -4.97 -12.84 3.97
CA ALA A 30 -3.62 -13.16 4.42
C ALA A 30 -3.11 -12.09 5.38
N SER A 31 -2.29 -12.52 6.31
CA SER A 31 -1.72 -11.59 7.28
C SER A 31 -0.72 -10.66 6.62
N ALA A 32 -0.62 -9.46 7.16
CA ALA A 32 0.39 -8.52 6.70
C ALA A 32 1.77 -9.05 7.05
N GLN A 33 2.73 -8.76 6.19
CA GLN A 33 4.10 -9.22 6.37
C GLN A 33 5.01 -8.05 6.63
N ASP A 34 5.93 -8.21 7.57
CA ASP A 34 6.89 -7.16 7.89
C ASP A 34 7.80 -6.90 6.71
N THR A 35 8.14 -5.64 6.53
CA THR A 35 9.09 -5.23 5.51
C THR A 35 9.89 -4.04 6.02
N THR A 36 10.87 -3.64 5.24
CA THR A 36 11.69 -2.46 5.54
C THR A 36 11.52 -1.46 4.43
N LYS A 37 11.99 -0.23 4.67
CA LYS A 37 11.95 0.80 3.63
C LYS A 37 12.70 0.35 2.38
N ASP A 38 13.81 -0.34 2.57
CA ASP A 38 14.62 -0.76 1.43
C ASP A 38 13.94 -1.83 0.59
N ARG A 39 13.08 -2.63 1.21
CA ARG A 39 12.39 -3.71 0.50
C ARG A 39 10.96 -3.38 0.15
N LEU A 40 10.50 -2.23 0.60
CA LEU A 40 9.10 -1.87 0.44
C LEU A 40 8.64 -1.90 -1.01
N VAL A 41 9.40 -1.26 -1.88
CA VAL A 41 9.02 -1.17 -3.30
C VAL A 41 8.95 -2.56 -3.92
N ASP A 42 9.93 -3.39 -3.65
CA ASP A 42 9.94 -4.74 -4.22
C ASP A 42 8.73 -5.54 -3.75
N ARG A 43 8.40 -5.45 -2.48
CA ARG A 43 7.26 -6.18 -1.95
C ARG A 43 5.95 -5.67 -2.54
N VAL A 44 5.83 -4.37 -2.66
CA VAL A 44 4.63 -3.80 -3.26
C VAL A 44 4.47 -4.28 -4.70
N ARG A 45 5.55 -4.27 -5.46
CA ARG A 45 5.47 -4.71 -6.85
C ARG A 45 5.13 -6.19 -6.97
N GLN A 46 5.64 -7.00 -6.06
CA GLN A 46 5.29 -8.41 -6.04
C GLN A 46 3.80 -8.60 -5.83
N LEU A 47 3.23 -7.83 -4.92
CA LEU A 47 1.81 -7.93 -4.63
C LEU A 47 0.94 -7.32 -5.72
N GLN A 48 1.45 -6.29 -6.41
CA GLN A 48 0.71 -5.71 -7.51
C GLN A 48 0.55 -6.69 -8.67
N GLY A 49 1.57 -7.49 -8.91
CA GLY A 49 1.53 -8.43 -10.00
C GLY A 49 1.49 -7.75 -11.35
N ALA A 50 0.88 -8.39 -12.32
CA ALA A 50 0.78 -7.84 -13.66
C ALA A 50 -0.25 -6.71 -13.70
N PRO A 51 -0.09 -5.76 -14.65
CA PRO A 51 -1.09 -4.73 -14.83
C PRO A 51 -2.47 -5.31 -15.12
N GLY A 52 -3.49 -4.60 -14.71
CA GLY A 52 -4.86 -5.01 -14.97
C GLY A 52 -5.28 -4.77 -16.40
N ALA A 53 -6.58 -4.93 -16.63
CA ALA A 53 -7.14 -4.79 -17.99
C ALA A 53 -6.95 -3.39 -18.54
N ASP A 54 -6.86 -2.40 -17.66
CA ASP A 54 -6.64 -1.01 -18.09
C ASP A 54 -5.17 -0.69 -18.30
N GLY A 55 -4.29 -1.67 -18.18
CA GLY A 55 -2.87 -1.49 -18.35
C GLY A 55 -2.17 -0.82 -17.18
N LYS A 56 -2.87 -0.64 -16.07
CA LYS A 56 -2.34 0.04 -14.90
C LYS A 56 -2.11 -0.94 -13.77
N ALA A 57 -1.05 -0.70 -13.01
CA ALA A 57 -0.77 -1.52 -11.84
C ALA A 57 -1.80 -1.25 -10.75
N ALA A 58 -1.96 -2.21 -9.86
CA ALA A 58 -2.90 -2.07 -8.77
C ALA A 58 -2.51 -0.87 -7.90
N PRO A 59 -3.50 -0.12 -7.39
CA PRO A 59 -3.19 1.01 -6.52
C PRO A 59 -2.64 0.54 -5.18
N VAL A 60 -1.94 1.45 -4.52
CA VAL A 60 -1.39 1.19 -3.19
C VAL A 60 -2.09 2.11 -2.21
N VAL A 61 -2.56 1.56 -1.11
CA VAL A 61 -3.19 2.33 -0.04
C VAL A 61 -2.28 2.25 1.18
N ILE A 62 -1.86 3.40 1.68
CA ILE A 62 -1.05 3.46 2.89
C ILE A 62 -1.97 3.69 4.07
N SER A 63 -1.99 2.75 5.00
CA SER A 63 -2.77 2.86 6.22
C SER A 63 -1.82 3.17 7.35
N ALA A 64 -1.89 4.39 7.88
CA ALA A 64 -0.97 4.85 8.90
C ALA A 64 -1.68 4.97 10.23
N ASP A 65 -0.97 4.58 11.29
CA ASP A 65 -1.47 4.78 12.65
C ASP A 65 -1.54 6.28 12.94
N LYS A 66 -2.56 6.69 13.67
CA LYS A 66 -2.75 8.11 13.95
C LYS A 66 -1.60 8.74 14.72
N ASN A 67 -0.83 7.92 15.44
CA ASN A 67 0.29 8.39 16.25
C ASN A 67 1.63 8.31 15.55
N VAL A 68 1.65 7.88 14.28
CA VAL A 68 2.91 7.81 13.54
C VAL A 68 3.36 9.22 13.18
N LYS A 69 4.67 9.40 13.11
CA LYS A 69 5.21 10.69 12.69
C LYS A 69 4.89 10.93 11.23
N TYR A 70 4.44 12.12 10.92
CA TYR A 70 4.08 12.46 9.56
C TYR A 70 5.24 12.25 8.59
N GLU A 71 6.46 12.59 9.01
CA GLU A 71 7.62 12.42 8.13
C GLU A 71 7.84 10.96 7.74
N SER A 72 7.47 10.01 8.62
CA SER A 72 7.57 8.61 8.26
C SER A 72 6.63 8.26 7.12
N VAL A 73 5.43 8.82 7.14
CA VAL A 73 4.48 8.62 6.08
C VAL A 73 4.99 9.22 4.78
N VAL A 74 5.53 10.42 4.87
CA VAL A 74 6.06 11.11 3.68
C VAL A 74 7.21 10.32 3.06
N GLU A 75 8.08 9.75 3.89
CA GLU A 75 9.17 8.95 3.37
C GLU A 75 8.67 7.73 2.58
N VAL A 76 7.65 7.07 3.10
CA VAL A 76 7.09 5.92 2.42
C VAL A 76 6.48 6.33 1.09
N MET A 77 5.71 7.40 1.10
CA MET A 77 5.10 7.89 -0.13
C MET A 77 6.16 8.28 -1.15
N ASP A 78 7.21 8.94 -0.69
CA ASP A 78 8.29 9.37 -1.58
C ASP A 78 8.97 8.18 -2.23
N ARG A 79 9.25 7.13 -1.46
CA ARG A 79 9.90 5.96 -2.01
C ARG A 79 9.05 5.29 -3.08
N LEU A 80 7.76 5.20 -2.83
CA LEU A 80 6.86 4.60 -3.80
C LEU A 80 6.77 5.43 -5.07
N GLN A 81 6.68 6.74 -4.92
CA GLN A 81 6.57 7.64 -6.08
C GLN A 81 7.86 7.63 -6.90
N ARG A 82 9.00 7.62 -6.24
CA ARG A 82 10.29 7.59 -6.95
C ARG A 82 10.46 6.29 -7.73
N ALA A 83 9.82 5.24 -7.29
CA ALA A 83 9.90 3.96 -7.97
C ALA A 83 8.93 3.88 -9.14
N GLY A 84 8.16 4.93 -9.40
CA GLY A 84 7.19 4.93 -10.47
C GLY A 84 5.82 4.42 -10.11
N ILE A 85 5.57 4.22 -8.83
CA ILE A 85 4.26 3.78 -8.37
C ILE A 85 3.41 5.04 -8.19
N GLU A 86 2.47 5.25 -9.09
CA GLU A 86 1.74 6.51 -9.16
C GLU A 86 0.43 6.51 -8.42
N ARG A 87 -0.22 5.35 -8.32
CA ARG A 87 -1.55 5.28 -7.71
C ARG A 87 -1.41 4.97 -6.23
N VAL A 88 -1.07 5.99 -5.46
CA VAL A 88 -0.87 5.85 -4.01
C VAL A 88 -1.88 6.71 -3.29
N GLY A 89 -2.62 6.11 -2.39
CA GLY A 89 -3.56 6.81 -1.53
C GLY A 89 -3.14 6.68 -0.07
N LEU A 90 -3.59 7.61 0.74
CA LEU A 90 -3.28 7.63 2.16
C LEU A 90 -4.56 7.54 2.97
N SER A 91 -4.55 6.65 3.94
CA SER A 91 -5.63 6.53 4.91
C SER A 91 -5.03 6.55 6.30
N VAL A 92 -5.43 7.51 7.11
CA VAL A 92 -4.96 7.60 8.48
C VAL A 92 -6.01 6.97 9.38
N GLN A 93 -5.57 6.01 10.16
CA GLN A 93 -6.49 5.35 11.07
C GLN A 93 -6.69 6.19 12.30
N THR A 94 -7.93 6.49 12.58
CA THR A 94 -8.28 7.22 13.78
C THR A 94 -9.05 6.26 14.67
N SER A 95 -8.50 5.96 15.82
CA SER A 95 -9.23 5.10 16.74
C SER A 95 -10.13 5.96 17.61
N ARG A 96 -11.09 5.29 18.18
CA ARG A 96 -12.09 5.97 18.98
C ARG A 96 -11.98 5.53 20.41
#